data_b5ecdc913e674b6155605713567345ab
#
_entry.id   b5ecdc913e674b6155605713567345ab
#
_cell.length_a   1.000
_cell.length_b   1.000
_cell.length_c   1.000
_cell.angle_alpha   90.00
_cell.angle_beta   90.00
_cell.angle_gamma   90.00
#
_symmetry.space_group_name_H-M   'P 1'
#
loop_
_entity.id
_entity.type
_entity.pdbx_description
1 polymer ?
#
loop_
_entity_poly.entity_id
_entity_poly.type
_entity_poly.pdbx_seq_one_letter_code
_entity_poly.pdbx_strand_id
1 'polypeptide(L)'
;MSTKSAKSSQKSSKSSQKSSKSSQKFKVHSPYTPAGDQPVAIAQLVEGLEDGLAHQTLLGVTGSGKTFTVAKVVEAAQRPTLVMVHNKTLAAQLYGEFKEFFPDNAVEYFVSYYDYYQPEAYVPSTDIFIEKDASIN
;
A
#
# COMPACT_ATOMS: atom_id res chain seq x y z
N MET A 1 -47.70 -48.03 -32.03
CA MET A 1 -46.51 -47.31 -32.43
C MET A 1 -46.19 -46.32 -31.35
N SER A 2 -45.24 -46.63 -30.50
CA SER A 2 -44.86 -45.79 -29.39
C SER A 2 -43.59 -45.04 -29.73
N THR A 3 -43.65 -43.74 -29.74
CA THR A 3 -42.48 -42.89 -29.79
C THR A 3 -42.02 -42.53 -28.40
N LYS A 4 -40.88 -43.06 -27.99
CA LYS A 4 -40.23 -42.71 -26.75
C LYS A 4 -39.56 -41.34 -26.92
N SER A 5 -40.07 -40.37 -26.20
CA SER A 5 -39.43 -39.07 -25.97
C SER A 5 -38.28 -39.24 -25.00
N ALA A 6 -37.08 -39.00 -25.46
CA ALA A 6 -35.90 -38.97 -24.64
C ALA A 6 -35.80 -37.60 -23.94
N LYS A 7 -35.96 -37.57 -22.62
CA LYS A 7 -35.63 -36.39 -21.80
C LYS A 7 -34.12 -36.30 -21.64
N SER A 8 -33.50 -35.40 -22.33
CA SER A 8 -32.14 -34.99 -22.03
C SER A 8 -32.14 -34.12 -20.78
N SER A 9 -31.61 -34.65 -19.72
CA SER A 9 -31.32 -33.86 -18.51
C SER A 9 -30.13 -32.99 -18.78
N GLN A 10 -30.36 -31.72 -18.98
CA GLN A 10 -29.28 -30.73 -18.96
C GLN A 10 -28.82 -30.56 -17.51
N LYS A 11 -27.68 -31.16 -17.21
CA LYS A 11 -26.93 -30.78 -16.02
C LYS A 11 -26.37 -29.37 -16.27
N SER A 12 -27.00 -28.38 -15.65
CA SER A 12 -26.40 -27.05 -15.55
C SER A 12 -25.16 -27.15 -14.66
N SER A 13 -24.01 -27.18 -15.28
CA SER A 13 -22.76 -26.93 -14.61
C SER A 13 -22.77 -25.48 -14.17
N LYS A 14 -23.02 -25.22 -12.89
CA LYS A 14 -22.68 -23.95 -12.26
C LYS A 14 -21.18 -23.82 -12.31
N SER A 15 -20.67 -23.22 -13.36
CA SER A 15 -19.33 -22.68 -13.35
C SER A 15 -19.33 -21.57 -12.29
N SER A 16 -18.71 -21.85 -11.17
CA SER A 16 -18.33 -20.82 -10.22
C SER A 16 -17.44 -19.83 -10.96
N GLN A 17 -18.03 -18.74 -11.41
CA GLN A 17 -17.27 -17.59 -11.83
C GLN A 17 -16.54 -17.11 -10.56
N LYS A 18 -15.32 -17.60 -10.35
CA LYS A 18 -14.31 -16.82 -9.64
C LYS A 18 -14.25 -15.54 -10.44
N SER A 19 -14.92 -14.51 -9.94
CA SER A 19 -14.65 -13.16 -10.39
C SER A 19 -13.17 -12.93 -10.14
N SER A 20 -12.38 -13.07 -11.17
CA SER A 20 -11.08 -12.47 -11.17
C SER A 20 -11.35 -11.01 -10.82
N LYS A 21 -10.95 -10.58 -9.63
CA LYS A 21 -10.83 -9.17 -9.34
C LYS A 21 -9.86 -8.66 -10.39
N SER A 22 -10.39 -8.27 -11.53
CA SER A 22 -9.63 -7.51 -12.51
C SER A 22 -9.03 -6.37 -11.71
N SER A 23 -7.72 -6.26 -11.74
CA SER A 23 -7.00 -5.23 -11.02
C SER A 23 -7.66 -3.89 -11.35
N GLN A 24 -8.42 -3.36 -10.40
CA GLN A 24 -9.02 -2.04 -10.57
C GLN A 24 -7.89 -1.04 -10.74
N LYS A 25 -8.03 -0.16 -11.71
CA LYS A 25 -7.10 0.94 -11.89
C LYS A 25 -7.00 1.74 -10.59
N PHE A 26 -5.80 2.16 -10.26
CA PHE A 26 -5.58 3.08 -9.16
C PHE A 26 -6.26 4.41 -9.48
N LYS A 27 -7.09 4.87 -8.56
CA LYS A 27 -7.79 6.14 -8.68
C LYS A 27 -7.77 6.85 -7.36
N VAL A 28 -7.24 8.06 -7.36
CA VAL A 28 -7.21 8.93 -6.19
C VAL A 28 -8.58 9.56 -5.98
N HIS A 29 -9.11 9.37 -4.78
CA HIS A 29 -10.30 10.04 -4.29
C HIS A 29 -9.87 11.09 -3.27
N SER A 30 -10.03 12.35 -3.59
CA SER A 30 -9.65 13.45 -2.70
C SER A 30 -10.51 14.68 -3.02
N PRO A 31 -10.91 15.45 -1.98
CA PRO A 31 -11.52 16.76 -2.19
C PRO A 31 -10.53 17.79 -2.69
N TYR A 32 -9.23 17.48 -2.65
CA TYR A 32 -8.16 18.38 -3.05
C TYR A 32 -7.80 18.17 -4.52
N THR A 33 -7.47 19.28 -5.16
CA THR A 33 -6.82 19.28 -6.48
C THR A 33 -5.37 19.71 -6.33
N PRO A 34 -4.46 19.23 -7.20
CA PRO A 34 -3.08 19.68 -7.17
C PRO A 34 -2.98 21.19 -7.25
N ALA A 35 -2.21 21.80 -6.36
CA ALA A 35 -2.07 23.24 -6.24
C ALA A 35 -0.58 23.63 -6.08
N GLY A 36 -0.26 24.90 -6.28
CA GLY A 36 1.09 25.42 -6.19
C GLY A 36 2.02 24.72 -7.17
N ASP A 37 3.14 24.19 -6.66
CA ASP A 37 4.14 23.47 -7.46
C ASP A 37 3.82 21.98 -7.66
N GLN A 38 2.75 21.48 -7.05
CA GLN A 38 2.38 20.06 -7.13
C GLN A 38 2.13 19.58 -8.57
N PRO A 39 1.39 20.29 -9.43
CA PRO A 39 1.18 19.84 -10.81
C PRO A 39 2.49 19.65 -11.59
N VAL A 40 3.43 20.57 -11.41
CA VAL A 40 4.75 20.50 -12.05
C VAL A 40 5.56 19.31 -11.51
N ALA A 41 5.58 19.14 -10.19
CA ALA A 41 6.27 18.01 -9.55
C ALA A 41 5.69 16.67 -9.99
N ILE A 42 4.38 16.53 -10.05
CA ILE A 42 3.70 15.31 -10.53
C ILE A 42 4.11 15.02 -11.97
N ALA A 43 4.04 16.01 -12.86
CA ALA A 43 4.39 15.85 -14.26
C ALA A 43 5.85 15.42 -14.45
N GLN A 44 6.77 16.05 -13.72
CA GLN A 44 8.20 15.70 -13.78
C GLN A 44 8.50 14.29 -13.26
N LEU A 45 7.87 13.89 -12.17
CA LEU A 45 8.04 12.55 -11.61
C LEU A 45 7.48 11.47 -12.53
N VAL A 46 6.32 11.71 -13.13
CA VAL A 46 5.71 10.78 -14.10
C VAL A 46 6.57 10.67 -15.35
N GLU A 47 7.03 11.78 -15.88
CA GLU A 47 7.95 11.81 -17.04
C GLU A 47 9.23 11.03 -16.75
N GLY A 48 9.83 11.23 -15.56
CA GLY A 48 11.00 10.48 -15.15
C GLY A 48 10.77 8.98 -15.07
N LEU A 49 9.59 8.54 -14.60
CA LEU A 49 9.23 7.13 -14.60
C LEU A 49 9.08 6.58 -16.03
N GLU A 50 8.47 7.32 -16.92
CA GLU A 50 8.31 6.94 -18.32
C GLU A 50 9.65 6.85 -19.04
N ASP A 51 10.57 7.75 -18.72
CA ASP A 51 11.94 7.76 -19.25
C ASP A 51 12.84 6.67 -18.64
N GLY A 52 12.34 5.91 -17.67
CA GLY A 52 13.07 4.82 -17.04
C GLY A 52 14.11 5.25 -16.03
N LEU A 53 13.97 6.44 -15.44
CA LEU A 53 14.86 6.89 -14.37
C LEU A 53 14.77 5.97 -13.16
N ALA A 54 15.92 5.47 -12.71
CA ALA A 54 15.99 4.57 -11.55
C ALA A 54 15.72 5.29 -10.24
N HIS A 55 16.06 6.55 -10.14
CA HIS A 55 15.97 7.36 -8.93
C HIS A 55 15.45 8.76 -9.24
N GLN A 56 14.56 9.23 -8.38
CA GLN A 56 14.08 10.60 -8.40
C GLN A 56 13.90 11.08 -6.96
N THR A 57 14.11 12.36 -6.72
CA THR A 57 13.94 12.95 -5.39
C THR A 57 12.87 14.04 -5.44
N LEU A 58 11.87 13.91 -4.58
CA LEU A 58 10.88 14.96 -4.35
C LEU A 58 11.26 15.73 -3.08
N LEU A 59 11.66 16.97 -3.25
CA LEU A 59 12.01 17.88 -2.16
C LEU A 59 10.81 18.76 -1.81
N GLY A 60 10.45 18.76 -0.55
CA GLY A 60 9.37 19.61 -0.05
C GLY A 60 9.40 19.70 1.46
N VAL A 61 8.96 20.83 1.99
CA VAL A 61 8.83 21.04 3.42
C VAL A 61 7.63 20.26 3.99
N THR A 62 7.59 20.08 5.30
CA THR A 62 6.45 19.48 5.99
C THR A 62 5.18 20.29 5.71
N GLY A 63 4.09 19.61 5.38
CA GLY A 63 2.82 20.27 5.03
C GLY A 63 2.72 20.74 3.57
N SER A 64 3.72 20.44 2.73
CA SER A 64 3.67 20.78 1.30
C SER A 64 2.79 19.84 0.46
N GLY A 65 2.23 18.81 1.08
CA GLY A 65 1.38 17.83 0.38
C GLY A 65 2.18 16.79 -0.40
N LYS A 66 3.36 16.39 0.07
CA LYS A 66 4.19 15.36 -0.59
C LYS A 66 3.44 14.04 -0.74
N THR A 67 2.70 13.61 0.28
CA THR A 67 1.93 12.36 0.22
C THR A 67 0.88 12.40 -0.87
N PHE A 68 0.15 13.49 -0.98
CA PHE A 68 -0.81 13.68 -2.07
C PHE A 68 -0.15 13.70 -3.45
N THR A 69 0.99 14.36 -3.57
CA THR A 69 1.79 14.38 -4.79
C THR A 69 2.20 12.96 -5.19
N VAL A 70 2.71 12.16 -4.24
CA VAL A 70 3.08 10.76 -4.49
C VAL A 70 1.86 9.92 -4.87
N ALA A 71 0.72 10.11 -4.21
CA ALA A 71 -0.52 9.42 -4.58
C ALA A 71 -0.93 9.71 -6.03
N LYS A 72 -0.82 10.95 -6.47
CA LYS A 72 -1.10 11.34 -7.86
C LYS A 72 -0.11 10.73 -8.85
N VAL A 73 1.15 10.59 -8.47
CA VAL A 73 2.15 9.87 -9.29
C VAL A 73 1.82 8.39 -9.41
N VAL A 74 1.43 7.74 -8.31
CA VAL A 74 0.99 6.32 -8.33
C VAL A 74 -0.23 6.14 -9.22
N GLU A 75 -1.19 7.04 -9.14
CA GLU A 75 -2.37 7.03 -10.02
C GLU A 75 -1.97 7.13 -11.50
N ALA A 76 -1.07 8.03 -11.84
CA ALA A 76 -0.63 8.21 -13.21
C ALA A 76 0.21 7.02 -13.72
N ALA A 77 1.07 6.48 -12.88
CA ALA A 77 1.95 5.36 -13.24
C ALA A 77 1.21 4.02 -13.35
N GLN A 78 0.14 3.82 -12.58
CA GLN A 78 -0.63 2.56 -12.56
C GLN A 78 0.24 1.32 -12.28
N ARG A 79 1.21 1.46 -11.38
CA ARG A 79 2.15 0.39 -11.01
C ARG A 79 2.00 0.03 -9.53
N PRO A 80 2.15 -1.25 -9.17
CA PRO A 80 2.32 -1.64 -7.77
C PRO A 80 3.44 -0.84 -7.12
N THR A 81 3.18 -0.31 -5.95
CA THR A 81 4.07 0.63 -5.28
C THR A 81 4.36 0.18 -3.85
N LEU A 82 5.62 0.17 -3.49
CA LEU A 82 6.07 -0.08 -2.13
C LEU A 82 6.52 1.23 -1.49
N VAL A 83 5.91 1.58 -0.36
CA VAL A 83 6.28 2.76 0.42
C VAL A 83 7.04 2.33 1.66
N MET A 84 8.31 2.68 1.72
CA MET A 84 9.18 2.38 2.86
C MET A 84 9.34 3.61 3.75
N VAL A 85 9.24 3.39 5.04
CA VAL A 85 9.37 4.44 6.05
C VAL A 85 10.24 3.98 7.21
N HIS A 86 10.76 4.91 7.96
CA HIS A 86 11.79 4.63 8.97
C HIS A 86 11.23 4.21 10.34
N ASN A 87 9.92 4.30 10.58
CA ASN A 87 9.31 3.84 11.82
C ASN A 87 7.85 3.43 11.64
N LYS A 88 7.34 2.69 12.64
CA LYS A 88 5.96 2.17 12.62
C LYS A 88 4.89 3.25 12.70
N THR A 89 5.14 4.31 13.43
CA THR A 89 4.18 5.41 13.61
C THR A 89 3.92 6.09 12.27
N LEU A 90 4.98 6.40 11.52
CA LEU A 90 4.85 6.98 10.20
C LEU A 90 4.23 6.00 9.19
N ALA A 91 4.57 4.71 9.29
CA ALA A 91 3.96 3.68 8.45
C ALA A 91 2.44 3.61 8.67
N ALA A 92 1.98 3.64 9.91
CA ALA A 92 0.56 3.64 10.23
C ALA A 92 -0.15 4.89 9.72
N GLN A 93 0.48 6.05 9.85
CA GLN A 93 -0.03 7.32 9.35
C GLN A 93 -0.19 7.30 7.82
N LEU A 94 0.85 6.90 7.11
CA LEU A 94 0.82 6.82 5.64
C LEU A 94 -0.17 5.77 5.15
N TYR A 95 -0.26 4.63 5.84
CA TYR A 95 -1.27 3.64 5.53
C TYR A 95 -2.69 4.23 5.58
N GLY A 96 -3.00 4.98 6.63
CA GLY A 96 -4.29 5.68 6.76
C GLY A 96 -4.52 6.67 5.63
N GLU A 97 -3.54 7.49 5.31
CA GLU A 97 -3.62 8.48 4.23
C GLU A 97 -3.80 7.83 2.85
N PHE A 98 -3.03 6.79 2.53
CA PHE A 98 -3.19 6.08 1.27
C PHE A 98 -4.50 5.30 1.16
N LYS A 99 -5.02 4.80 2.27
CA LYS A 99 -6.36 4.20 2.32
C LYS A 99 -7.45 5.21 1.98
N GLU A 100 -7.33 6.43 2.45
CA GLU A 100 -8.26 7.51 2.12
C GLU A 100 -8.15 7.92 0.66
N PHE A 101 -6.95 7.98 0.10
CA PHE A 101 -6.75 8.31 -1.31
C PHE A 101 -7.21 7.20 -2.26
N PHE A 102 -7.03 5.95 -1.86
CA PHE A 102 -7.33 4.78 -2.69
C PHE A 102 -8.34 3.85 -2.01
N PRO A 103 -9.59 4.29 -1.76
CA PRO A 103 -10.58 3.48 -1.04
C PRO A 103 -10.99 2.21 -1.80
N ASP A 104 -10.88 2.22 -3.12
CA ASP A 104 -11.28 1.12 -3.99
C ASP A 104 -10.13 0.17 -4.36
N ASN A 105 -8.92 0.48 -3.91
CA ASN A 105 -7.72 -0.28 -4.22
C ASN A 105 -7.18 -1.01 -2.97
N ALA A 106 -6.41 -2.05 -3.20
CA ALA A 106 -5.71 -2.75 -2.13
C ALA A 106 -4.57 -1.88 -1.61
N VAL A 107 -4.69 -1.43 -0.39
CA VAL A 107 -3.62 -0.76 0.36
C VAL A 107 -3.32 -1.62 1.56
N GLU A 108 -2.12 -2.15 1.62
CA GLU A 108 -1.70 -3.09 2.65
C GLU A 108 -0.63 -2.46 3.55
N TYR A 109 -0.65 -2.90 4.79
CA TYR A 109 0.27 -2.44 5.82
C TYR A 109 1.14 -3.62 6.26
N PHE A 110 2.42 -3.46 6.10
CA PHE A 110 3.39 -4.44 6.55
C PHE A 110 4.32 -3.81 7.57
N VAL A 111 4.36 -4.40 8.74
CA VAL A 111 5.26 -3.99 9.81
C VAL A 111 5.91 -5.23 10.39
N SER A 112 7.19 -5.12 10.68
CA SER A 112 7.88 -6.17 11.42
C SER A 112 7.31 -6.23 12.84
N TYR A 113 6.62 -7.33 13.13
CA TYR A 113 6.12 -7.60 14.47
C TYR A 113 7.26 -8.21 15.28
N TYR A 114 7.79 -7.42 16.20
CA TYR A 114 8.83 -7.91 17.09
C TYR A 114 8.16 -8.48 18.35
N ASP A 115 7.86 -9.77 18.32
CA ASP A 115 7.28 -10.51 19.44
C ASP A 115 8.34 -11.04 20.41
N TYR A 116 9.57 -10.61 20.25
CA TYR A 116 10.64 -11.07 21.11
C TYR A 116 10.59 -10.32 22.43
N TYR A 117 10.01 -10.96 23.45
CA TYR A 117 10.09 -10.51 24.80
C TYR A 117 11.48 -10.86 25.36
N GLN A 118 12.35 -9.88 25.45
CA GLN A 118 13.62 -10.02 26.16
C GLN A 118 13.40 -9.61 27.60
N PRO A 119 13.38 -10.57 28.55
CA PRO A 119 13.25 -10.23 29.97
C PRO A 119 14.45 -9.40 30.42
N GLU A 120 14.21 -8.48 31.34
CA GLU A 120 15.27 -7.79 32.04
C GLU A 120 16.17 -8.80 32.73
N ALA A 121 17.48 -8.64 32.61
CA ALA A 121 18.45 -9.55 33.19
C ALA A 121 19.35 -8.81 34.18
N TYR A 122 19.51 -9.39 35.35
CA TYR A 122 20.42 -8.91 36.36
C TYR A 122 21.57 -9.93 36.54
N VAL A 123 22.80 -9.44 36.45
CA VAL A 123 24.01 -10.26 36.61
C VAL A 123 24.64 -9.93 37.95
N PRO A 124 24.40 -10.73 39.02
CA PRO A 124 24.82 -10.40 40.37
C PRO A 124 26.33 -10.30 40.54
N SER A 125 27.09 -11.03 39.77
CA SER A 125 28.56 -11.05 39.88
C SER A 125 29.23 -9.74 39.43
N THR A 126 28.53 -8.95 38.63
CA THR A 126 29.06 -7.69 38.09
C THR A 126 28.21 -6.48 38.45
N ASP A 127 27.14 -6.71 39.21
CA ASP A 127 26.14 -5.68 39.57
C ASP A 127 25.64 -4.87 38.37
N ILE A 128 25.46 -5.60 37.21
CA ILE A 128 24.97 -5.04 35.97
C ILE A 128 23.51 -5.41 35.84
N PHE A 129 22.67 -4.40 35.71
CA PHE A 129 21.27 -4.54 35.33
C PHE A 129 21.13 -4.27 33.84
N ILE A 130 20.65 -5.26 33.11
CA ILE A 130 20.36 -5.11 31.64
C ILE A 130 18.88 -4.79 31.54
N GLU A 131 18.60 -3.54 31.33
CA GLU A 131 17.24 -3.05 31.12
C GLU A 131 16.78 -3.35 29.69
N LYS A 132 15.53 -3.72 29.58
CA LYS A 132 14.93 -3.92 28.27
C LYS A 132 14.85 -2.59 27.53
N ASP A 133 15.55 -2.46 26.46
CA ASP A 133 15.43 -1.29 25.59
C ASP A 133 14.03 -1.28 24.94
N ALA A 134 13.25 -0.28 25.32
CA ALA A 134 11.88 -0.10 24.81
C ALA A 134 11.83 0.57 23.44
N SER A 135 12.97 0.96 22.90
CA SER A 135 13.05 1.52 21.55
C SER A 135 12.95 0.40 20.51
N ILE A 136 11.74 0.13 20.10
CA ILE A 136 11.48 -0.79 18.98
C ILE A 136 11.48 0.06 17.71
N ASN A 137 12.51 -0.08 16.94
CA ASN A 137 12.56 0.46 15.60
C ASN A 137 11.96 -0.52 14.59
#